data_6cdc1ef8ae540c3248ba79938141d785
#
_entry.id   6cdc1ef8ae540c3248ba79938141d785
#
_cell.length_a   1.000
_cell.length_b   1.000
_cell.length_c   1.000
_cell.angle_alpha   90.00
_cell.angle_beta   90.00
_cell.angle_gamma   90.00
#
_symmetry.space_group_name_H-M   'P 1'
#
loop_
_entity.id
_entity.type
_entity.pdbx_description
1 polymer ?
#
loop_
_entity_poly.entity_id
_entity_poly.type
_entity_poly.pdbx_seq_one_letter_code
_entity_poly.pdbx_strand_id
1 'polypeptide(L)'
;MISSSDILNAKILIVDDLEADVQLLERMLSGAGHTCIASTRNPREVSALQRKNGYDVILLDLIMPGMDGFQVMEELKSIKTGGYLPILVITARSSHKLRALQAGAKDFISKPFDLVEVRTRIHNTLEVKLLYQQIENHNAQLERLVLERTAELRASEERFQRLTELSCDWYWEQDVNGRFTQVSGPALEMLGIRGNDAPDKAVDVQGARWNEAERAALEANIAARRPFLDFICSRTNVDGSQQYFQVSGEPVFDASGCYAGFRGIGMDVTKQVRT
;
A
#
# COMPACT_ATOMS: atom_id res chain seq x y z
N MET A 1 10.91 -5.09 -17.44
CA MET A 1 12.13 -4.58 -18.11
C MET A 1 11.69 -3.72 -19.27
N ILE A 2 12.27 -2.52 -19.43
CA ILE A 2 12.02 -1.65 -20.58
C ILE A 2 12.68 -2.30 -21.78
N SER A 3 11.94 -2.43 -22.86
CA SER A 3 12.45 -2.96 -24.11
C SER A 3 13.01 -1.83 -24.99
N SER A 4 13.93 -2.17 -25.90
CA SER A 4 14.42 -1.19 -26.89
C SER A 4 13.27 -0.63 -27.74
N SER A 5 12.21 -1.40 -27.98
CA SER A 5 11.03 -0.94 -28.72
C SER A 5 10.24 0.13 -27.95
N ASP A 6 10.18 0.05 -26.61
CA ASP A 6 9.49 1.07 -25.80
C ASP A 6 10.19 2.43 -25.92
N ILE A 7 11.53 2.43 -25.93
CA ILE A 7 12.33 3.63 -26.09
C ILE A 7 12.16 4.22 -27.52
N LEU A 8 12.11 3.40 -28.54
CA LEU A 8 11.98 3.85 -29.94
C LEU A 8 10.57 4.38 -30.25
N ASN A 9 9.56 3.90 -29.53
CA ASN A 9 8.17 4.35 -29.65
C ASN A 9 7.80 5.50 -28.70
N ALA A 10 8.73 5.94 -27.85
CA ALA A 10 8.51 7.07 -26.97
C ALA A 10 8.27 8.37 -27.76
N LYS A 11 7.37 9.21 -27.26
CA LYS A 11 6.97 10.46 -27.92
C LYS A 11 7.97 11.56 -27.64
N ILE A 12 8.58 12.08 -28.69
CA ILE A 12 9.59 13.15 -28.64
C ILE A 12 9.02 14.42 -29.24
N LEU A 13 9.13 15.55 -28.52
CA LEU A 13 8.83 16.87 -29.04
C LEU A 13 10.13 17.66 -29.25
N ILE A 14 10.35 18.17 -30.44
CA ILE A 14 11.45 19.08 -30.79
C ILE A 14 10.89 20.50 -30.81
N VAL A 15 11.57 21.43 -30.14
CA VAL A 15 11.20 22.85 -30.07
C VAL A 15 12.43 23.69 -30.41
N ASP A 16 12.48 24.24 -31.60
CA ASP A 16 13.57 25.08 -32.10
C ASP A 16 12.99 26.03 -33.20
N ASP A 17 13.33 27.32 -33.18
CA ASP A 17 12.84 28.28 -34.14
C ASP A 17 13.50 28.15 -35.52
N LEU A 18 14.69 27.51 -35.58
CA LEU A 18 15.42 27.26 -36.80
C LEU A 18 14.95 25.96 -37.47
N GLU A 19 14.32 26.08 -38.61
CA GLU A 19 13.83 24.93 -39.39
C GLU A 19 14.93 23.92 -39.75
N ALA A 20 16.14 24.43 -40.03
CA ALA A 20 17.29 23.57 -40.36
C ALA A 20 17.70 22.64 -39.21
N ASP A 21 17.65 23.15 -37.96
CA ASP A 21 17.97 22.38 -36.74
C ASP A 21 16.87 21.35 -36.45
N VAL A 22 15.59 21.74 -36.60
CA VAL A 22 14.45 20.81 -36.48
C VAL A 22 14.59 19.66 -37.47
N GLN A 23 14.79 19.93 -38.77
CA GLN A 23 14.94 18.90 -39.80
C GLN A 23 16.16 18.01 -39.59
N LEU A 24 17.24 18.57 -39.07
CA LEU A 24 18.43 17.78 -38.74
C LEU A 24 18.18 16.81 -37.60
N LEU A 25 17.58 17.27 -36.51
CA LEU A 25 17.21 16.44 -35.37
C LEU A 25 16.19 15.37 -35.75
N GLU A 26 15.13 15.72 -36.51
CA GLU A 26 14.16 14.73 -37.00
C GLU A 26 14.83 13.63 -37.83
N ARG A 27 15.76 13.98 -38.74
CA ARG A 27 16.52 13.00 -39.50
C ARG A 27 17.42 12.11 -38.63
N MET A 28 18.11 12.70 -37.66
CA MET A 28 18.96 11.96 -36.72
C MET A 28 18.15 10.97 -35.88
N LEU A 29 17.01 11.39 -35.37
CA LEU A 29 16.14 10.55 -34.54
C LEU A 29 15.42 9.46 -35.36
N SER A 30 14.88 9.81 -36.52
CA SER A 30 14.29 8.82 -37.43
C SER A 30 15.32 7.81 -37.91
N GLY A 31 16.55 8.24 -38.23
CA GLY A 31 17.65 7.38 -38.55
C GLY A 31 18.12 6.48 -37.40
N ALA A 32 17.90 6.88 -36.18
CA ALA A 32 18.11 6.05 -34.96
C ALA A 32 16.97 5.09 -34.67
N GLY A 33 15.84 5.15 -35.41
CA GLY A 33 14.71 4.24 -35.30
C GLY A 33 13.53 4.78 -34.44
N HIS A 34 13.57 6.04 -33.99
CA HIS A 34 12.43 6.64 -33.29
C HIS A 34 11.26 6.89 -34.24
N THR A 35 10.05 6.52 -33.84
CA THR A 35 8.86 6.54 -34.69
C THR A 35 7.88 7.66 -34.34
N CYS A 36 7.91 8.16 -33.12
CA CYS A 36 6.94 9.14 -32.60
C CYS A 36 7.63 10.48 -32.34
N ILE A 37 7.97 11.20 -33.42
CA ILE A 37 8.64 12.51 -33.36
C ILE A 37 7.65 13.58 -33.82
N ALA A 38 7.54 14.64 -33.05
CA ALA A 38 6.82 15.86 -33.44
C ALA A 38 7.72 17.07 -33.23
N SER A 39 7.44 18.14 -33.95
CA SER A 39 8.21 19.37 -33.82
C SER A 39 7.30 20.60 -33.82
N THR A 40 7.75 21.69 -33.22
CA THR A 40 7.18 23.02 -33.33
C THR A 40 8.26 24.08 -33.32
N ARG A 41 8.04 25.14 -34.09
CA ARG A 41 8.88 26.34 -34.09
C ARG A 41 8.31 27.48 -33.25
N ASN A 42 7.14 27.24 -32.66
CA ASN A 42 6.47 28.23 -31.81
C ASN A 42 6.54 27.81 -30.33
N PRO A 43 7.40 28.45 -29.53
CA PRO A 43 7.55 28.08 -28.13
C PRO A 43 6.25 28.22 -27.31
N ARG A 44 5.32 29.10 -27.73
CA ARG A 44 4.04 29.29 -27.01
C ARG A 44 3.06 28.14 -27.13
N GLU A 45 3.26 27.23 -28.10
CA GLU A 45 2.39 26.07 -28.30
C GLU A 45 2.80 24.87 -27.46
N VAL A 46 4.02 24.86 -26.93
CA VAL A 46 4.63 23.71 -26.26
C VAL A 46 3.77 23.19 -25.10
N SER A 47 3.29 24.10 -24.27
CA SER A 47 2.41 23.79 -23.14
C SER A 47 1.09 23.13 -23.57
N ALA A 48 0.48 23.65 -24.65
CA ALA A 48 -0.75 23.08 -25.20
C ALA A 48 -0.51 21.72 -25.86
N LEU A 49 0.59 21.57 -26.61
CA LEU A 49 1.00 20.33 -27.25
C LEU A 49 1.30 19.24 -26.21
N GLN A 50 1.98 19.61 -25.13
CA GLN A 50 2.25 18.67 -24.04
C GLN A 50 0.97 18.17 -23.37
N ARG A 51 0.03 19.06 -23.07
CA ARG A 51 -1.28 18.67 -22.49
C ARG A 51 -2.09 17.77 -23.41
N LYS A 52 -2.03 18.01 -24.71
CA LYS A 52 -2.82 17.26 -25.71
C LYS A 52 -2.23 15.89 -26.01
N ASN A 53 -0.90 15.81 -26.19
CA ASN A 53 -0.24 14.63 -26.75
C ASN A 53 0.52 13.81 -25.71
N GLY A 54 0.96 14.41 -24.60
CA GLY A 54 1.72 13.75 -23.54
C GLY A 54 3.05 13.21 -24.05
N TYR A 55 4.01 14.11 -24.36
CA TYR A 55 5.34 13.71 -24.80
C TYR A 55 6.17 13.16 -23.65
N ASP A 56 7.04 12.21 -23.96
CA ASP A 56 7.93 11.55 -22.98
C ASP A 56 9.22 12.32 -22.76
N VAL A 57 9.67 13.08 -23.76
CA VAL A 57 10.82 13.99 -23.67
C VAL A 57 10.61 15.20 -24.56
N ILE A 58 11.10 16.36 -24.12
CA ILE A 58 11.12 17.60 -24.90
C ILE A 58 12.58 17.99 -25.17
N LEU A 59 12.93 18.16 -26.45
CA LEU A 59 14.17 18.77 -26.89
C LEU A 59 13.91 20.25 -27.11
N LEU A 60 14.54 21.13 -26.32
CA LEU A 60 14.17 22.54 -26.25
C LEU A 60 15.38 23.44 -26.54
N ASP A 61 15.33 24.22 -27.60
CA ASP A 61 16.28 25.29 -27.77
C ASP A 61 16.06 26.41 -26.73
N LEU A 62 17.15 26.99 -26.24
CA LEU A 62 17.10 28.07 -25.26
C LEU A 62 16.92 29.46 -25.91
N ILE A 63 17.39 29.66 -27.13
CA ILE A 63 17.48 30.97 -27.76
C ILE A 63 16.48 31.03 -28.89
N MET A 64 15.26 31.38 -28.56
CA MET A 64 14.18 31.56 -29.54
C MET A 64 13.60 33.00 -29.46
N PRO A 65 13.14 33.57 -30.57
CA PRO A 65 12.53 34.87 -30.59
C PRO A 65 11.16 34.91 -29.85
N GLY A 66 10.93 35.96 -29.10
CA GLY A 66 9.66 36.25 -28.44
C GLY A 66 9.42 35.51 -27.13
N MET A 67 9.82 34.24 -26.99
CA MET A 67 9.76 33.44 -25.77
C MET A 67 10.97 32.51 -25.71
N ASP A 68 11.79 32.69 -24.71
CA ASP A 68 12.99 31.87 -24.57
C ASP A 68 12.68 30.48 -23.94
N GLY A 69 13.62 29.55 -24.06
CA GLY A 69 13.46 28.20 -23.55
C GLY A 69 13.31 28.15 -22.01
N PHE A 70 13.82 29.12 -21.26
CA PHE A 70 13.64 29.19 -19.82
C PHE A 70 12.19 29.51 -19.46
N GLN A 71 11.53 30.41 -20.21
CA GLN A 71 10.13 30.70 -20.03
C GLN A 71 9.24 29.51 -20.36
N VAL A 72 9.57 28.77 -21.42
CA VAL A 72 8.89 27.49 -21.75
C VAL A 72 9.03 26.48 -20.60
N MET A 73 10.22 26.32 -20.03
CA MET A 73 10.46 25.43 -18.90
C MET A 73 9.64 25.83 -17.67
N GLU A 74 9.50 27.11 -17.40
CA GLU A 74 8.71 27.60 -16.27
C GLU A 74 7.22 27.36 -16.46
N GLU A 75 6.70 27.57 -17.67
CA GLU A 75 5.31 27.22 -18.00
C GLU A 75 5.05 25.71 -17.87
N LEU A 76 5.98 24.86 -18.33
CA LEU A 76 5.85 23.41 -18.22
C LEU A 76 5.83 22.93 -16.77
N LYS A 77 6.56 23.58 -15.85
CA LYS A 77 6.49 23.27 -14.40
C LYS A 77 5.11 23.50 -13.81
N SER A 78 4.39 24.52 -14.31
CA SER A 78 3.04 24.85 -13.83
C SER A 78 1.99 23.83 -14.29
N ILE A 79 2.30 23.04 -15.30
CA ILE A 79 1.42 21.98 -15.78
C ILE A 79 1.55 20.81 -14.82
N LYS A 80 0.49 20.48 -14.09
CA LYS A 80 0.37 19.21 -13.38
C LYS A 80 0.24 18.07 -14.40
N THR A 81 1.31 17.82 -15.15
CA THR A 81 1.45 16.56 -15.88
C THR A 81 1.72 15.49 -14.83
N GLY A 82 0.84 14.50 -14.71
CA GLY A 82 1.04 13.40 -13.77
C GLY A 82 2.35 12.69 -14.06
N GLY A 83 3.44 13.11 -13.40
CA GLY A 83 4.71 12.44 -13.46
C GLY A 83 5.90 13.27 -13.98
N TYR A 84 7.02 12.58 -14.08
CA TYR A 84 8.31 13.09 -14.49
C TYR A 84 8.35 13.39 -16.00
N LEU A 85 8.52 14.68 -16.39
CA LEU A 85 8.71 15.14 -17.77
C LEU A 85 10.16 15.66 -17.94
N PRO A 86 11.05 14.90 -18.58
CA PRO A 86 12.40 15.35 -18.82
C PRO A 86 12.48 16.35 -19.99
N ILE A 87 13.23 17.43 -19.80
CA ILE A 87 13.57 18.42 -20.82
C ILE A 87 15.06 18.34 -21.06
N LEU A 88 15.43 18.07 -22.32
CA LEU A 88 16.81 18.19 -22.81
C LEU A 88 16.96 19.53 -23.52
N VAL A 89 17.82 20.36 -22.98
CA VAL A 89 18.07 21.69 -23.51
C VAL A 89 19.10 21.62 -24.63
N ILE A 90 18.83 22.33 -25.73
CA ILE A 90 19.74 22.51 -26.86
C ILE A 90 20.42 23.86 -26.73
N THR A 91 21.73 23.96 -26.82
CA THR A 91 22.43 25.24 -26.73
C THR A 91 23.81 25.23 -27.41
N ALA A 92 24.15 26.37 -28.04
CA ALA A 92 25.50 26.62 -28.54
C ALA A 92 26.44 27.21 -27.48
N ARG A 93 25.88 27.72 -26.35
CA ARG A 93 26.67 28.45 -25.34
C ARG A 93 26.90 27.65 -24.08
N SER A 94 28.15 27.43 -23.74
CA SER A 94 28.53 26.72 -22.50
C SER A 94 28.04 27.43 -21.21
N SER A 95 27.92 28.76 -21.23
CA SER A 95 27.40 29.54 -20.09
C SER A 95 25.93 29.27 -19.76
N HIS A 96 25.14 28.82 -20.72
CA HIS A 96 23.73 28.52 -20.50
C HIS A 96 23.48 27.12 -19.92
N LYS A 97 24.44 26.20 -20.04
CA LYS A 97 24.31 24.80 -19.58
C LYS A 97 24.02 24.71 -18.09
N LEU A 98 24.82 25.37 -17.26
CA LEU A 98 24.64 25.36 -15.81
C LEU A 98 23.31 25.98 -15.41
N ARG A 99 22.96 27.12 -15.99
CA ARG A 99 21.70 27.80 -15.72
C ARG A 99 20.48 26.94 -16.13
N ALA A 100 20.57 26.23 -17.25
CA ALA A 100 19.51 25.34 -17.69
C ALA A 100 19.29 24.17 -16.72
N LEU A 101 20.34 23.53 -16.26
CA LEU A 101 20.26 22.48 -15.26
C LEU A 101 19.67 22.99 -13.93
N GLN A 102 20.09 24.18 -13.48
CA GLN A 102 19.49 24.84 -12.28
C GLN A 102 18.02 25.20 -12.49
N ALA A 103 17.61 25.54 -13.71
CA ALA A 103 16.22 25.81 -14.06
C ALA A 103 15.35 24.53 -14.16
N GLY A 104 15.96 23.35 -14.11
CA GLY A 104 15.27 22.05 -14.09
C GLY A 104 15.40 21.22 -15.36
N ALA A 105 16.23 21.62 -16.33
CA ALA A 105 16.60 20.74 -17.43
C ALA A 105 17.30 19.49 -16.90
N LYS A 106 17.05 18.35 -17.51
CA LYS A 106 17.65 17.09 -17.09
C LYS A 106 19.05 16.89 -17.66
N ASP A 107 19.24 17.37 -18.87
CA ASP A 107 20.54 17.32 -19.53
C ASP A 107 20.55 18.38 -20.66
N PHE A 108 21.65 18.47 -21.39
CA PHE A 108 21.80 19.39 -22.50
C PHE A 108 22.46 18.73 -23.70
N ILE A 109 22.19 19.24 -24.90
CA ILE A 109 22.82 18.87 -26.16
C ILE A 109 23.52 20.11 -26.72
N SER A 110 24.78 19.96 -27.16
CA SER A 110 25.57 21.07 -27.66
C SER A 110 25.38 21.22 -29.18
N LYS A 111 25.23 22.47 -29.65
CA LYS A 111 25.36 22.81 -31.07
C LYS A 111 26.85 23.08 -31.38
N PRO A 112 27.45 22.59 -32.49
CA PRO A 112 26.84 21.76 -33.54
C PRO A 112 26.51 20.35 -33.06
N PHE A 113 25.47 19.73 -33.63
CA PHE A 113 25.00 18.42 -33.20
C PHE A 113 25.99 17.31 -33.56
N ASP A 114 26.29 16.47 -32.56
CA ASP A 114 26.96 15.17 -32.77
C ASP A 114 25.90 14.07 -32.66
N LEU A 115 25.86 13.18 -33.67
CA LEU A 115 24.86 12.10 -33.73
C LEU A 115 24.95 11.15 -32.53
N VAL A 116 26.17 10.84 -32.08
CA VAL A 116 26.38 9.90 -30.95
C VAL A 116 25.94 10.57 -29.67
N GLU A 117 26.26 11.85 -29.45
CA GLU A 117 25.84 12.61 -28.30
C GLU A 117 24.29 12.70 -28.22
N VAL A 118 23.66 13.12 -29.31
CA VAL A 118 22.18 13.26 -29.40
C VAL A 118 21.50 11.95 -29.07
N ARG A 119 21.90 10.87 -29.73
CA ARG A 119 21.31 9.55 -29.54
C ARG A 119 21.51 9.03 -28.13
N THR A 120 22.70 9.16 -27.56
CA THR A 120 23.00 8.63 -26.23
C THR A 120 22.21 9.38 -25.14
N ARG A 121 22.16 10.73 -25.21
CA ARG A 121 21.44 11.54 -24.23
C ARG A 121 19.94 11.31 -24.26
N ILE A 122 19.36 11.23 -25.47
CA ILE A 122 17.92 10.95 -25.62
C ILE A 122 17.61 9.54 -25.12
N HIS A 123 18.41 8.53 -25.50
CA HIS A 123 18.23 7.16 -25.04
C HIS A 123 18.22 7.08 -23.50
N ASN A 124 19.25 7.60 -22.85
CA ASN A 124 19.35 7.56 -21.38
C ASN A 124 18.19 8.33 -20.71
N THR A 125 17.79 9.45 -21.29
CA THR A 125 16.68 10.25 -20.76
C THR A 125 15.35 9.52 -20.88
N LEU A 126 15.09 8.88 -22.00
CA LEU A 126 13.88 8.09 -22.23
C LEU A 126 13.84 6.83 -21.36
N GLU A 127 14.98 6.15 -21.20
CA GLU A 127 15.07 5.00 -20.31
C GLU A 127 14.67 5.38 -18.88
N VAL A 128 15.23 6.46 -18.35
CA VAL A 128 14.86 6.97 -17.02
C VAL A 128 13.37 7.36 -16.97
N LYS A 129 12.84 8.02 -18.00
CA LYS A 129 11.41 8.40 -18.05
C LYS A 129 10.50 7.19 -17.99
N LEU A 130 10.79 6.16 -18.79
CA LEU A 130 9.98 4.94 -18.84
C LEU A 130 10.06 4.14 -17.53
N LEU A 131 11.23 4.12 -16.87
CA LEU A 131 11.37 3.55 -15.53
C LEU A 131 10.50 4.27 -14.50
N TYR A 132 10.48 5.59 -14.51
CA TYR A 132 9.59 6.36 -13.64
C TYR A 132 8.12 6.03 -13.89
N GLN A 133 7.69 5.96 -15.13
CA GLN A 133 6.31 5.57 -15.48
C GLN A 133 5.97 4.16 -15.00
N GLN A 134 6.90 3.22 -15.13
CA GLN A 134 6.72 1.86 -14.65
C GLN A 134 6.55 1.82 -13.13
N ILE A 135 7.35 2.60 -12.38
CA ILE A 135 7.26 2.70 -10.92
C ILE A 135 5.92 3.32 -10.51
N GLU A 136 5.49 4.41 -11.13
CA GLU A 136 4.20 5.05 -10.86
C GLU A 136 3.03 4.08 -11.08
N ASN A 137 3.04 3.36 -12.20
CA ASN A 137 2.02 2.35 -12.50
C ASN A 137 2.00 1.20 -11.49
N HIS A 138 3.19 0.72 -11.09
CA HIS A 138 3.30 -0.32 -10.05
C HIS A 138 2.77 0.16 -8.70
N ASN A 139 3.12 1.38 -8.29
CA ASN A 139 2.63 1.95 -7.04
C ASN A 139 1.11 2.08 -7.03
N ALA A 140 0.51 2.58 -8.12
CA ALA A 140 -0.95 2.67 -8.24
C ALA A 140 -1.63 1.28 -8.18
N GLN A 141 -1.01 0.25 -8.78
CA GLN A 141 -1.50 -1.13 -8.68
C GLN A 141 -1.40 -1.69 -7.26
N LEU A 142 -0.27 -1.45 -6.59
CA LEU A 142 -0.07 -1.89 -5.20
C LEU A 142 -1.06 -1.22 -4.24
N GLU A 143 -1.27 0.09 -4.36
CA GLU A 143 -2.25 0.83 -3.56
C GLU A 143 -3.66 0.25 -3.73
N ARG A 144 -4.05 -0.03 -4.98
CA ARG A 144 -5.34 -0.67 -5.25
C ARG A 144 -5.45 -2.05 -4.62
N LEU A 145 -4.41 -2.89 -4.76
CA LEU A 145 -4.39 -4.23 -4.18
C LEU A 145 -4.47 -4.19 -2.64
N VAL A 146 -3.76 -3.25 -2.01
CA VAL A 146 -3.82 -3.06 -0.55
C VAL A 146 -5.24 -2.70 -0.10
N LEU A 147 -5.90 -1.78 -0.82
CA LEU A 147 -7.29 -1.41 -0.51
C LEU A 147 -8.25 -2.61 -0.65
N GLU A 148 -8.15 -3.37 -1.73
CA GLU A 148 -8.96 -4.57 -1.97
C GLU A 148 -8.74 -5.61 -0.86
N ARG A 149 -7.49 -5.94 -0.53
CA ARG A 149 -7.16 -6.92 0.50
C ARG A 149 -7.56 -6.49 1.91
N THR A 150 -7.43 -5.20 2.21
CA THR A 150 -7.89 -4.66 3.50
C THR A 150 -9.40 -4.75 3.63
N ALA A 151 -10.15 -4.48 2.56
CA ALA A 151 -11.61 -4.62 2.55
C ALA A 151 -12.06 -6.09 2.69
N GLU A 152 -11.41 -7.02 1.97
CA GLU A 152 -11.66 -8.46 2.10
C GLU A 152 -11.41 -8.98 3.52
N LEU A 153 -10.27 -8.57 4.11
CA LEU A 153 -9.92 -8.96 5.48
C LEU A 153 -10.95 -8.49 6.49
N ARG A 154 -11.34 -7.20 6.42
CA ARG A 154 -12.37 -6.64 7.30
C ARG A 154 -13.72 -7.38 7.15
N ALA A 155 -14.14 -7.65 5.92
CA ALA A 155 -15.37 -8.39 5.68
C ALA A 155 -15.30 -9.83 6.22
N SER A 156 -14.14 -10.47 6.16
CA SER A 156 -13.90 -11.80 6.73
C SER A 156 -13.92 -11.78 8.25
N GLU A 157 -13.28 -10.78 8.87
CA GLU A 157 -13.28 -10.58 10.33
C GLU A 157 -14.69 -10.31 10.85
N GLU A 158 -15.45 -9.42 10.21
CA GLU A 158 -16.85 -9.15 10.57
C GLU A 158 -17.73 -10.40 10.44
N ARG A 159 -17.53 -11.19 9.39
CA ARG A 159 -18.25 -12.45 9.19
C ARG A 159 -17.91 -13.45 10.29
N PHE A 160 -16.64 -13.58 10.61
CA PHE A 160 -16.20 -14.46 11.69
C PHE A 160 -16.77 -14.05 13.04
N GLN A 161 -16.73 -12.74 13.37
CA GLN A 161 -17.34 -12.21 14.60
C GLN A 161 -18.84 -12.53 14.67
N ARG A 162 -19.60 -12.25 13.60
CA ARG A 162 -21.04 -12.57 13.56
C ARG A 162 -21.34 -14.06 13.71
N LEU A 163 -20.54 -14.92 13.07
CA LEU A 163 -20.71 -16.38 13.22
C LEU A 163 -20.41 -16.84 14.65
N THR A 164 -19.40 -16.26 15.28
CA THR A 164 -19.06 -16.56 16.68
C THR A 164 -20.18 -16.10 17.61
N GLU A 165 -20.73 -14.90 17.41
CA GLU A 165 -21.87 -14.37 18.19
C GLU A 165 -23.16 -15.20 18.04
N LEU A 166 -23.36 -15.82 16.85
CA LEU A 166 -24.54 -16.66 16.59
C LEU A 166 -24.38 -18.10 17.09
N SER A 167 -23.13 -18.57 17.22
CA SER A 167 -22.82 -19.98 17.50
C SER A 167 -22.47 -20.26 18.96
N CYS A 168 -22.06 -19.23 19.71
CA CYS A 168 -21.68 -19.35 21.11
C CYS A 168 -22.04 -18.09 21.89
N ASP A 169 -22.25 -18.25 23.21
CA ASP A 169 -22.57 -17.12 24.05
C ASP A 169 -21.36 -16.21 24.28
N TRP A 170 -20.15 -16.78 24.26
CA TRP A 170 -18.91 -16.01 24.36
C TRP A 170 -17.72 -16.69 23.73
N TYR A 171 -16.71 -15.88 23.36
CA TYR A 171 -15.38 -16.25 22.88
C TYR A 171 -14.32 -15.67 23.80
N TRP A 172 -13.22 -16.38 24.00
CA TRP A 172 -12.11 -15.94 24.81
C TRP A 172 -10.76 -16.36 24.25
N GLU A 173 -9.75 -15.52 24.46
CA GLU A 173 -8.35 -15.82 24.22
C GLU A 173 -7.48 -15.45 25.41
N GLN A 174 -6.43 -16.23 25.63
CA GLN A 174 -5.41 -16.00 26.64
C GLN A 174 -4.02 -16.04 26.01
N ASP A 175 -3.11 -15.21 26.55
CA ASP A 175 -1.69 -15.27 26.22
C ASP A 175 -0.98 -16.47 26.89
N VAL A 176 0.35 -16.57 26.66
CA VAL A 176 1.20 -17.61 27.24
C VAL A 176 1.20 -17.65 28.78
N ASN A 177 0.82 -16.55 29.43
CA ASN A 177 0.77 -16.36 30.87
C ASN A 177 -0.64 -16.60 31.45
N GLY A 178 -1.61 -16.94 30.59
CA GLY A 178 -3.02 -17.12 30.99
C GLY A 178 -3.81 -15.81 31.15
N ARG A 179 -3.28 -14.67 30.66
CA ARG A 179 -4.00 -13.40 30.68
C ARG A 179 -4.94 -13.33 29.49
N PHE A 180 -6.19 -12.92 29.71
CA PHE A 180 -7.15 -12.74 28.65
C PHE A 180 -6.72 -11.60 27.73
N THR A 181 -6.52 -11.89 26.44
CA THR A 181 -6.16 -10.93 25.37
C THR A 181 -7.39 -10.49 24.60
N GLN A 182 -8.39 -11.37 24.49
CA GLN A 182 -9.65 -11.08 23.82
C GLN A 182 -10.78 -11.82 24.55
N VAL A 183 -11.92 -11.12 24.75
CA VAL A 183 -13.14 -11.69 25.29
C VAL A 183 -14.33 -11.03 24.61
N SER A 184 -15.32 -11.82 24.15
CA SER A 184 -16.55 -11.31 23.55
C SER A 184 -17.80 -11.90 24.24
N GLY A 185 -18.94 -11.25 24.05
CA GLY A 185 -20.22 -11.68 24.63
C GLY A 185 -20.30 -11.46 26.13
N PRO A 186 -21.25 -12.12 26.83
CA PRO A 186 -21.46 -11.96 28.26
C PRO A 186 -20.36 -12.60 29.13
N ALA A 187 -19.27 -13.09 28.54
CA ALA A 187 -18.14 -13.68 29.28
C ALA A 187 -17.59 -12.76 30.36
N LEU A 188 -17.57 -11.46 30.13
CA LEU A 188 -17.13 -10.47 31.11
C LEU A 188 -18.02 -10.49 32.36
N GLU A 189 -19.35 -10.61 32.19
CA GLU A 189 -20.30 -10.71 33.30
C GLU A 189 -20.27 -12.10 33.95
N MET A 190 -20.09 -13.14 33.14
CA MET A 190 -20.09 -14.53 33.56
C MET A 190 -18.79 -14.95 34.25
N LEU A 191 -17.64 -14.45 33.76
CA LEU A 191 -16.33 -14.68 34.38
C LEU A 191 -16.01 -13.67 35.50
N GLY A 192 -16.89 -12.68 35.74
CA GLY A 192 -16.67 -11.63 36.73
C GLY A 192 -15.67 -10.56 36.32
N ILE A 193 -15.34 -10.46 35.02
CA ILE A 193 -14.41 -9.48 34.50
C ILE A 193 -15.19 -8.20 34.14
N ARG A 194 -14.98 -7.08 34.83
CA ARG A 194 -15.57 -5.80 34.46
C ARG A 194 -14.80 -5.16 33.32
N GLY A 195 -15.52 -4.84 32.21
CA GLY A 195 -14.95 -4.12 31.08
C GLY A 195 -14.41 -2.77 31.50
N ASN A 196 -13.17 -2.54 31.37
CA ASN A 196 -12.26 -1.39 31.36
C ASN A 196 -11.00 -1.58 32.20
N ASP A 197 -10.90 -2.65 32.96
CA ASP A 197 -9.67 -2.97 33.69
C ASP A 197 -8.93 -4.09 32.96
N ALA A 198 -7.69 -3.79 32.64
CA ALA A 198 -6.74 -4.76 32.09
C ALA A 198 -6.65 -6.02 32.99
N PRO A 199 -6.34 -7.15 32.41
CA PRO A 199 -6.68 -8.52 32.80
C PRO A 199 -5.93 -9.06 34.01
N ASP A 200 -5.73 -8.31 35.07
CA ASP A 200 -4.89 -8.76 36.19
C ASP A 200 -5.67 -9.22 37.44
N LYS A 201 -7.01 -9.14 37.45
CA LYS A 201 -7.81 -9.69 38.55
C LYS A 201 -9.12 -10.26 38.04
N ALA A 202 -9.27 -11.57 38.06
CA ALA A 202 -10.58 -12.20 38.07
C ALA A 202 -11.36 -11.60 39.25
N VAL A 203 -12.30 -10.68 38.98
CA VAL A 203 -13.17 -10.13 40.02
C VAL A 203 -14.17 -11.22 40.29
N ASP A 204 -14.04 -11.85 41.43
CA ASP A 204 -15.07 -12.67 42.04
C ASP A 204 -16.39 -11.90 41.98
N VAL A 205 -17.35 -12.37 41.20
CA VAL A 205 -18.71 -11.83 41.22
C VAL A 205 -19.17 -12.02 42.66
N GLN A 206 -19.31 -10.91 43.40
CA GLN A 206 -19.58 -10.93 44.83
C GLN A 206 -20.65 -11.97 45.16
N GLY A 207 -20.22 -13.12 45.72
CA GLY A 207 -21.11 -14.16 46.25
C GLY A 207 -21.41 -15.36 45.35
N ALA A 208 -21.05 -15.37 44.07
CA ALA A 208 -21.17 -16.59 43.25
C ALA A 208 -19.98 -17.53 43.49
N ARG A 209 -20.23 -18.82 43.67
CA ARG A 209 -19.19 -19.81 43.95
C ARG A 209 -19.06 -20.78 42.76
N TRP A 210 -17.92 -20.80 42.13
CA TRP A 210 -17.57 -21.82 41.14
C TRP A 210 -17.34 -23.15 41.79
N ASN A 211 -17.64 -24.25 41.08
CA ASN A 211 -17.21 -25.55 41.47
C ASN A 211 -15.67 -25.65 41.31
N GLU A 212 -14.97 -25.64 42.46
CA GLU A 212 -13.51 -25.59 42.49
C GLU A 212 -12.87 -26.81 41.82
N ALA A 213 -13.48 -28.00 41.92
CA ALA A 213 -12.96 -29.20 41.28
C ALA A 213 -13.02 -29.13 39.75
N GLU A 214 -14.14 -28.62 39.21
CA GLU A 214 -14.32 -28.43 37.76
C GLU A 214 -13.39 -27.33 37.25
N ARG A 215 -13.27 -26.24 37.98
CA ARG A 215 -12.34 -25.15 37.64
C ARG A 215 -10.89 -25.61 37.61
N ALA A 216 -10.45 -26.34 38.63
CA ALA A 216 -9.11 -26.91 38.70
C ALA A 216 -8.82 -27.90 37.53
N ALA A 217 -9.83 -28.70 37.14
CA ALA A 217 -9.71 -29.58 35.99
C ALA A 217 -9.60 -28.81 34.67
N LEU A 218 -10.34 -27.70 34.48
CA LEU A 218 -10.23 -26.82 33.31
C LEU A 218 -8.86 -26.16 33.25
N GLU A 219 -8.39 -25.58 34.35
CA GLU A 219 -7.06 -24.98 34.48
C GLU A 219 -5.94 -26.01 34.20
N ALA A 220 -6.08 -27.27 34.64
CA ALA A 220 -5.15 -28.35 34.37
C ALA A 220 -5.08 -28.70 32.87
N ASN A 221 -6.21 -28.68 32.15
CA ASN A 221 -6.23 -28.92 30.71
C ASN A 221 -5.52 -27.77 29.96
N ILE A 222 -5.77 -26.53 30.33
CA ILE A 222 -5.11 -25.35 29.76
C ILE A 222 -3.60 -25.39 30.02
N ALA A 223 -3.20 -25.65 31.26
CA ALA A 223 -1.79 -25.76 31.64
C ALA A 223 -1.07 -26.91 30.93
N ALA A 224 -1.76 -28.05 30.70
CA ALA A 224 -1.24 -29.19 29.95
C ALA A 224 -1.27 -28.93 28.41
N ARG A 225 -1.76 -27.78 27.96
CA ARG A 225 -1.90 -27.42 26.54
C ARG A 225 -2.70 -28.48 25.75
N ARG A 226 -3.72 -29.08 26.38
CA ARG A 226 -4.58 -30.08 25.76
C ARG A 226 -5.89 -29.45 25.30
N PRO A 227 -6.30 -29.66 24.03
CA PRO A 227 -7.61 -29.26 23.62
C PRO A 227 -8.69 -30.01 24.41
N PHE A 228 -9.77 -29.32 24.71
CA PHE A 228 -10.94 -29.91 25.35
C PHE A 228 -12.22 -29.43 24.65
N LEU A 229 -13.18 -30.31 24.56
CA LEU A 229 -14.48 -30.06 23.96
C LEU A 229 -15.57 -30.34 24.99
N ASP A 230 -16.62 -29.52 24.96
CA ASP A 230 -17.85 -29.71 25.72
C ASP A 230 -17.63 -29.92 27.24
N PHE A 231 -16.59 -29.26 27.78
CA PHE A 231 -16.31 -29.32 29.20
C PHE A 231 -17.38 -28.50 29.95
N ILE A 232 -18.06 -29.18 30.90
CA ILE A 232 -19.11 -28.52 31.69
C ILE A 232 -18.52 -28.05 33.01
N CYS A 233 -18.71 -26.77 33.29
CA CYS A 233 -18.41 -26.20 34.61
C CYS A 233 -19.67 -25.53 35.17
N SER A 234 -19.76 -25.50 36.48
CA SER A 234 -20.91 -25.01 37.20
C SER A 234 -20.58 -23.95 38.24
N ARG A 235 -21.53 -23.05 38.48
CA ARG A 235 -21.43 -22.11 39.57
C ARG A 235 -22.77 -22.00 40.33
N THR A 236 -22.66 -21.68 41.59
CA THR A 236 -23.83 -21.34 42.43
C THR A 236 -23.92 -19.82 42.53
N ASN A 237 -25.04 -19.24 42.11
CA ASN A 237 -25.32 -17.82 42.20
C ASN A 237 -25.66 -17.42 43.66
N VAL A 238 -25.75 -16.10 43.92
CA VAL A 238 -26.08 -15.53 45.25
C VAL A 238 -27.46 -15.97 45.74
N ASP A 239 -28.39 -16.16 44.82
CA ASP A 239 -29.76 -16.62 45.08
C ASP A 239 -29.88 -18.15 45.32
N GLY A 240 -28.75 -18.86 45.30
CA GLY A 240 -28.68 -20.32 45.42
C GLY A 240 -29.00 -21.08 44.15
N SER A 241 -29.29 -20.41 43.03
CA SER A 241 -29.51 -21.09 41.76
C SER A 241 -28.18 -21.60 41.15
N GLN A 242 -28.26 -22.75 40.48
CA GLN A 242 -27.11 -23.30 39.76
C GLN A 242 -27.14 -22.90 38.28
N GLN A 243 -25.99 -22.53 37.78
CA GLN A 243 -25.73 -22.21 36.38
C GLN A 243 -24.66 -23.17 35.81
N TYR A 244 -24.89 -23.65 34.61
CA TYR A 244 -24.02 -24.59 33.93
C TYR A 244 -23.48 -23.99 32.63
N PHE A 245 -22.18 -24.09 32.43
CA PHE A 245 -21.50 -23.56 31.25
C PHE A 245 -20.79 -24.70 30.53
N GLN A 246 -20.96 -24.77 29.24
CA GLN A 246 -20.20 -25.66 28.37
C GLN A 246 -19.10 -24.85 27.70
N VAL A 247 -17.86 -25.28 27.89
CA VAL A 247 -16.66 -24.58 27.42
C VAL A 247 -15.83 -25.53 26.57
N SER A 248 -15.39 -25.04 25.42
CA SER A 248 -14.45 -25.75 24.53
C SER A 248 -13.25 -24.86 24.26
N GLY A 249 -12.07 -25.43 24.16
CA GLY A 249 -10.86 -24.65 23.92
C GLY A 249 -9.70 -25.46 23.36
N GLU A 250 -8.78 -24.74 22.73
CA GLU A 250 -7.60 -25.31 22.10
C GLU A 250 -6.36 -24.41 22.27
N PRO A 251 -5.15 -25.01 22.33
CA PRO A 251 -3.91 -24.23 22.35
C PRO A 251 -3.66 -23.56 21.00
N VAL A 252 -3.13 -22.33 21.05
CA VAL A 252 -2.72 -21.55 19.88
C VAL A 252 -1.21 -21.60 19.78
N PHE A 253 -0.70 -21.80 18.55
CA PHE A 253 0.72 -21.78 18.23
C PHE A 253 1.00 -20.69 17.20
N ASP A 254 2.15 -20.04 17.30
CA ASP A 254 2.60 -19.07 16.33
C ASP A 254 3.11 -19.73 15.03
N ALA A 255 3.50 -18.91 14.03
CA ALA A 255 4.02 -19.39 12.75
C ALA A 255 5.32 -20.22 12.88
N SER A 256 6.02 -20.12 14.01
CA SER A 256 7.24 -20.89 14.33
C SER A 256 6.94 -22.20 15.08
N GLY A 257 5.66 -22.46 15.37
CA GLY A 257 5.23 -23.62 16.16
C GLY A 257 5.42 -23.47 17.67
N CYS A 258 5.73 -22.26 18.15
CA CYS A 258 5.82 -21.97 19.57
C CYS A 258 4.44 -21.70 20.16
N TYR A 259 4.20 -22.18 21.39
CA TYR A 259 2.95 -21.93 22.09
C TYR A 259 2.74 -20.43 22.32
N ALA A 260 1.63 -19.90 21.77
CA ALA A 260 1.28 -18.50 21.82
C ALA A 260 0.16 -18.18 22.81
N GLY A 261 -0.57 -19.21 23.28
CA GLY A 261 -1.68 -19.02 24.20
C GLY A 261 -2.77 -20.08 24.05
N PHE A 262 -3.96 -19.76 24.48
CA PHE A 262 -5.13 -20.62 24.42
C PHE A 262 -6.34 -19.83 23.96
N ARG A 263 -7.24 -20.45 23.21
CA ARG A 263 -8.51 -19.83 22.81
C ARG A 263 -9.67 -20.78 22.97
N GLY A 264 -10.85 -20.24 23.15
CA GLY A 264 -12.02 -21.07 23.34
C GLY A 264 -13.33 -20.32 23.16
N ILE A 265 -14.39 -21.12 23.21
CA ILE A 265 -15.77 -20.66 23.17
C ILE A 265 -16.51 -21.23 24.38
N GLY A 266 -17.57 -20.58 24.76
CA GLY A 266 -18.45 -21.08 25.81
C GLY A 266 -19.90 -20.69 25.57
N MET A 267 -20.81 -21.43 26.19
CA MET A 267 -22.24 -21.18 26.17
C MET A 267 -22.90 -21.51 27.50
N ASP A 268 -24.01 -20.83 27.80
CA ASP A 268 -24.86 -21.17 28.96
C ASP A 268 -25.80 -22.32 28.59
N VAL A 269 -25.57 -23.47 29.20
CA VAL A 269 -26.37 -24.69 29.01
C VAL A 269 -27.32 -24.97 30.17
N THR A 270 -27.53 -23.98 31.07
CA THR A 270 -28.34 -24.14 32.27
C THR A 270 -29.76 -24.66 31.99
N LYS A 271 -30.37 -24.20 30.90
CA LYS A 271 -31.73 -24.65 30.53
C LYS A 271 -31.74 -26.10 30.01
N GLN A 272 -30.65 -26.53 29.37
CA GLN A 272 -30.54 -27.86 28.78
C GLN A 272 -30.25 -28.94 29.84
N VAL A 273 -29.51 -28.61 30.89
CA VAL A 273 -29.15 -29.53 31.97
C VAL A 273 -30.30 -29.72 32.97
N ARG A 274 -31.23 -28.79 33.04
CA ARG A 274 -32.41 -28.86 33.94
C ARG A 274 -33.60 -29.61 33.36
N THR A 275 -33.54 -30.09 32.12
CA THR A 275 -34.58 -30.91 31.49
C THR A 275 -34.27 -32.38 31.62
#